data_432739ae166049409033a3a17b4568eb
#
_entry.id   432739ae166049409033a3a17b4568eb
#
_cell.length_a   1.000
_cell.length_b   1.000
_cell.length_c   1.000
_cell.angle_alpha   90.00
_cell.angle_beta   90.00
_cell.angle_gamma   90.00
#
_symmetry.space_group_name_H-M   'P 1'
#
loop_
_entity.id
_entity.type
_entity.pdbx_description
1 polymer ?
#
loop_
_entity_poly.entity_id
_entity_poly.type
_entity_poly.pdbx_seq_one_letter_code
_entity_poly.pdbx_strand_id
1 'polypeptide(L)'
;MIYTNNGYYEGILQIRPNDKEVLDYVKNEIEKAGHVFISREIVKKFGIDLYLTNKFFLSQLSGRLRKKFNGKVTRSRSLYKTSRMTSKQVTRLTICFRLTKDL
;
A
#
# COMPACT_ATOMS: atom_id res chain seq x y z
N MET A 1 -5.31 -14.78 7.74
CA MET A 1 -4.19 -14.00 8.27
C MET A 1 -3.60 -13.12 7.16
N ILE A 2 -3.41 -11.83 7.43
CA ILE A 2 -2.98 -10.89 6.39
C ILE A 2 -1.50 -10.53 6.46
N TYR A 3 -0.77 -11.09 7.40
CA TYR A 3 0.66 -10.81 7.56
C TYR A 3 1.51 -11.96 7.07
N THR A 4 2.70 -11.64 6.57
CA THR A 4 3.67 -12.64 6.14
C THR A 4 5.06 -12.25 6.66
N ASN A 5 5.91 -13.26 6.88
CA ASN A 5 7.25 -13.07 7.44
C ASN A 5 8.36 -13.08 6.39
N ASN A 6 8.04 -13.24 5.11
CA ASN A 6 9.10 -13.47 4.12
C ASN A 6 9.78 -12.18 3.62
N GLY A 7 9.31 -11.01 4.03
CA GLY A 7 9.95 -9.75 3.68
C GLY A 7 9.75 -9.27 2.24
N TYR A 8 9.11 -10.07 1.40
CA TYR A 8 8.86 -9.69 0.02
C TYR A 8 7.73 -8.66 -0.07
N TYR A 9 7.94 -7.62 -0.87
CA TYR A 9 6.87 -6.65 -1.14
C TYR A 9 7.04 -6.04 -2.53
N GLU A 10 5.91 -5.67 -3.12
CA GLU A 10 5.88 -5.00 -4.42
C GLU A 10 5.41 -3.57 -4.32
N GLY A 11 4.79 -3.22 -3.21
CA GLY A 11 4.26 -1.88 -3.04
C GLY A 11 4.23 -1.44 -1.59
N ILE A 12 4.18 -0.13 -1.41
CA ILE A 12 4.09 0.50 -0.09
C ILE A 12 2.89 1.42 -0.09
N LEU A 13 1.98 1.23 0.87
CA LEU A 13 0.88 2.16 1.09
C LEU A 13 1.21 3.02 2.30
N GLN A 14 1.30 4.32 2.07
CA GLN A 14 1.56 5.29 3.13
C GLN A 14 0.24 5.97 3.46
N ILE A 15 -0.25 5.80 4.69
CA ILE A 15 -1.48 6.41 5.17
C ILE A 15 -1.11 7.62 6.02
N ARG A 16 -1.60 8.79 5.66
CA ARG A 16 -1.29 10.05 6.34
C ARG A 16 -2.58 10.84 6.60
N PRO A 17 -2.89 11.24 7.83
CA PRO A 17 -2.25 10.78 9.06
C PRO A 17 -2.62 9.33 9.37
N ASN A 18 -2.17 8.81 10.50
CA ASN A 18 -2.56 7.47 10.94
C ASN A 18 -4.01 7.50 11.40
N ASP A 19 -4.93 7.12 10.52
CA ASP A 19 -6.36 7.14 10.78
C ASP A 19 -6.87 5.71 10.91
N LYS A 20 -7.52 5.43 12.02
CA LYS A 20 -7.99 4.09 12.32
C LYS A 20 -9.02 3.59 11.32
N GLU A 21 -9.95 4.45 10.89
CA GLU A 21 -10.97 4.02 9.93
C GLU A 21 -10.36 3.63 8.59
N VAL A 22 -9.40 4.43 8.12
CA VAL A 22 -8.70 4.14 6.88
C VAL A 22 -7.92 2.83 7.01
N LEU A 23 -7.20 2.67 8.12
CA LEU A 23 -6.41 1.47 8.35
C LEU A 23 -7.29 0.23 8.43
N ASP A 24 -8.40 0.29 9.15
CA ASP A 24 -9.32 -0.84 9.27
C ASP A 24 -9.93 -1.21 7.92
N TYR A 25 -10.29 -0.21 7.12
CA TYR A 25 -10.80 -0.45 5.77
C TYR A 25 -9.76 -1.16 4.91
N VAL A 26 -8.51 -0.68 4.94
CA VAL A 26 -7.43 -1.28 4.16
C VAL A 26 -7.20 -2.73 4.57
N LYS A 27 -7.14 -3.01 5.87
CA LYS A 27 -6.92 -4.37 6.35
C LYS A 27 -8.07 -5.29 5.97
N ASN A 28 -9.31 -4.80 6.01
CA ASN A 28 -10.46 -5.58 5.57
C ASN A 28 -10.37 -5.92 4.09
N GLU A 29 -9.96 -4.97 3.25
CA GLU A 29 -9.85 -5.22 1.82
C GLU A 29 -8.74 -6.22 1.51
N ILE A 30 -7.64 -6.15 2.24
CA ILE A 30 -6.55 -7.13 2.10
C ILE A 30 -7.04 -8.53 2.47
N GLU A 31 -7.78 -8.64 3.56
CA GLU A 31 -8.30 -9.93 4.00
C GLU A 31 -9.29 -10.51 3.00
N LYS A 32 -10.17 -9.68 2.45
CA LYS A 32 -11.14 -10.11 1.44
C LYS A 32 -10.46 -10.62 0.17
N ALA A 33 -9.34 -9.99 -0.21
CA ALA A 33 -8.63 -10.40 -1.42
C ALA A 33 -8.06 -11.80 -1.31
N GLY A 34 -7.56 -12.17 -0.14
CA GLY A 34 -7.10 -13.53 0.13
C GLY A 34 -5.74 -13.89 -0.44
N HIS A 35 -5.20 -13.08 -1.36
CA HIS A 35 -3.91 -13.36 -1.99
C HIS A 35 -2.89 -12.26 -1.78
N VAL A 36 -3.23 -11.25 -0.99
CA VAL A 36 -2.35 -10.12 -0.68
C VAL A 36 -2.03 -10.14 0.80
N PHE A 37 -0.79 -9.86 1.14
CA PHE A 37 -0.34 -9.91 2.52
C PHE A 37 0.46 -8.66 2.86
N ILE A 38 0.50 -8.33 4.15
CA ILE A 38 1.34 -7.28 4.69
C ILE A 38 2.65 -7.91 5.13
N SER A 39 3.75 -7.57 4.44
CA SER A 39 5.06 -8.10 4.81
C SER A 39 5.73 -7.25 5.89
N ARG A 40 5.32 -6.00 6.02
CA ARG A 40 5.89 -5.11 7.02
C ARG A 40 4.91 -3.98 7.33
N GLU A 41 4.82 -3.60 8.59
CA GLU A 41 4.01 -2.49 9.03
C GLU A 41 4.86 -1.58 9.90
N ILE A 42 4.98 -0.32 9.52
CA ILE A 42 5.80 0.64 10.25
C ILE A 42 4.92 1.81 10.68
N VAL A 43 4.74 1.95 11.99
CA VAL A 43 4.03 3.09 12.55
C VAL A 43 4.99 4.24 12.69
N LYS A 44 4.64 5.38 12.10
CA LYS A 44 5.44 6.58 12.15
C LYS A 44 4.68 7.68 12.88
N LYS A 45 5.41 8.75 13.24
CA LYS A 45 4.80 9.88 13.91
C LYS A 45 3.66 10.51 13.10
N PHE A 46 3.79 10.52 11.79
CA PHE A 46 2.83 11.19 10.90
C PHE A 46 1.87 10.24 10.21
N GLY A 47 1.96 8.95 10.45
CA GLY A 47 1.12 7.99 9.78
C GLY A 47 1.64 6.57 9.89
N ILE A 48 1.21 5.73 8.97
CA ILE A 48 1.59 4.32 8.97
C ILE A 48 1.93 3.88 7.55
N ASP A 49 2.98 3.07 7.41
CA ASP A 49 3.39 2.50 6.14
C ASP A 49 3.14 1.00 6.15
N LEU A 50 2.43 0.51 5.14
CA LEU A 50 2.14 -0.89 4.96
C LEU A 50 2.84 -1.40 3.70
N TYR A 51 3.68 -2.40 3.86
CA TYR A 51 4.41 -3.02 2.76
C TYR A 51 3.61 -4.21 2.26
N LEU A 52 3.10 -4.11 1.04
CA LEU A 52 2.16 -5.09 0.49
C LEU A 52 2.83 -5.96 -0.56
N THR A 53 2.42 -7.22 -0.62
CA THR A 53 3.01 -8.20 -1.52
C THR A 53 2.57 -8.06 -2.97
N ASN A 54 1.50 -7.30 -3.25
CA ASN A 54 0.94 -7.19 -4.60
C ASN A 54 0.70 -5.74 -4.98
N LYS A 55 1.43 -5.26 -5.99
CA LYS A 55 1.32 -3.87 -6.42
C LYS A 55 0.04 -3.58 -7.22
N PHE A 56 -0.50 -4.57 -7.92
CA PHE A 56 -1.74 -4.37 -8.67
C PHE A 56 -2.91 -4.18 -7.72
N PHE A 57 -2.96 -4.96 -6.67
CA PHE A 57 -3.95 -4.77 -5.62
C PHE A 57 -3.82 -3.39 -4.99
N LEU A 58 -2.60 -2.95 -4.72
CA LEU A 58 -2.35 -1.63 -4.14
C LEU A 58 -2.89 -0.52 -5.05
N SER A 59 -2.68 -0.66 -6.36
CA SER A 59 -3.18 0.31 -7.32
C SER A 59 -4.71 0.38 -7.29
N GLN A 60 -5.38 -0.76 -7.25
CA GLN A 60 -6.83 -0.81 -7.16
C GLN A 60 -7.34 -0.24 -5.84
N LEU A 61 -6.64 -0.57 -4.75
CA LEU A 61 -7.00 -0.09 -3.42
C LEU A 61 -6.94 1.43 -3.34
N SER A 62 -5.96 2.05 -4.00
CA SER A 62 -5.85 3.50 -3.99
C SER A 62 -7.08 4.17 -4.58
N GLY A 63 -7.65 3.59 -5.64
CA GLY A 63 -8.89 4.10 -6.22
C GLY A 63 -10.08 3.98 -5.28
N ARG A 64 -10.15 2.86 -4.56
CA ARG A 64 -11.22 2.65 -3.58
C ARG A 64 -11.11 3.62 -2.41
N LEU A 65 -9.89 3.90 -1.96
CA LEU A 65 -9.66 4.85 -0.88
C LEU A 65 -10.13 6.24 -1.26
N ARG A 66 -9.86 6.67 -2.49
CA ARG A 66 -10.31 7.98 -2.96
C ARG A 66 -11.82 8.09 -2.99
N LYS A 67 -12.52 7.01 -3.31
CA LYS A 67 -13.98 7.02 -3.37
C LYS A 67 -14.61 6.98 -1.99
N LYS A 68 -14.01 6.23 -1.07
CA LYS A 68 -14.61 6.04 0.26
C LYS A 68 -14.27 7.17 1.21
N PHE A 69 -13.08 7.72 1.12
CA PHE A 69 -12.59 8.77 2.01
C PHE A 69 -12.17 9.98 1.20
N ASN A 70 -12.32 11.15 1.78
CA ASN A 70 -11.81 12.38 1.15
C ASN A 70 -10.30 12.42 1.36
N GLY A 71 -9.55 12.35 0.27
CA GLY A 71 -8.11 12.34 0.37
C GLY A 71 -7.43 12.51 -0.96
N LYS A 72 -6.13 12.72 -0.90
CA LYS A 72 -5.29 12.86 -2.08
C LYS A 72 -4.40 11.65 -2.21
N VAL A 73 -4.34 11.10 -3.42
CA VAL A 73 -3.48 9.96 -3.73
C VAL A 73 -2.30 10.45 -4.56
N THR A 74 -1.10 10.11 -4.11
CA THR A 74 0.14 10.39 -4.84
C THR A 74 0.81 9.07 -5.16
N ARG A 75 1.18 8.88 -6.42
CA ARG A 75 1.84 7.66 -6.88
C ARG A 75 3.28 7.93 -7.23
N SER A 76 4.17 7.00 -6.88
CA SER A 76 5.53 7.01 -7.37
C SER A 76 5.97 5.57 -7.61
N ARG A 77 6.88 5.41 -8.55
CA ARG A 77 7.47 4.11 -8.86
C ARG A 77 8.96 4.19 -8.70
N SER A 78 9.54 3.13 -8.16
CA SER A 78 10.98 3.03 -8.07
C SER A 78 11.44 1.74 -8.72
N LEU A 79 12.56 1.82 -9.43
CA LEU A 79 13.18 0.64 -10.00
C LEU A 79 13.83 -0.15 -8.87
N TYR A 80 13.39 -1.41 -8.73
CA TYR A 80 13.95 -2.28 -7.70
C TYR A 80 15.20 -2.99 -8.19
N LYS A 81 15.09 -3.68 -9.31
CA LYS A 81 16.24 -4.32 -9.96
C LYS A 81 15.86 -4.72 -11.39
N THR A 82 16.88 -5.01 -12.18
CA THR A 82 16.70 -5.58 -13.51
C THR A 82 17.04 -7.06 -13.44
N SER A 83 16.12 -7.91 -13.91
CA SER A 83 16.39 -9.34 -13.97
C SER A 83 17.35 -9.64 -15.11
N ARG A 84 18.46 -10.32 -14.79
CA ARG A 84 19.44 -10.71 -15.82
C ARG A 84 18.89 -11.77 -16.76
N MET A 85 18.00 -12.63 -16.24
CA MET A 85 17.48 -13.76 -17.03
C MET A 85 16.46 -13.31 -18.07
N THR A 86 15.62 -12.34 -17.74
CA THR A 86 14.52 -11.94 -18.58
C THR A 86 14.64 -10.52 -19.12
N SER A 87 15.64 -9.77 -18.68
CA SER A 87 15.82 -8.35 -19.00
C SER A 87 14.63 -7.49 -18.60
N LYS A 88 13.78 -7.99 -17.72
CA LYS A 88 12.64 -7.23 -17.23
C LYS A 88 13.03 -6.39 -16.02
N GLN A 89 12.54 -5.16 -16.01
CA GLN A 89 12.70 -4.28 -14.87
C GLN A 89 11.62 -4.60 -13.85
N VAL A 90 12.02 -4.78 -12.60
CA VAL A 90 11.08 -4.97 -11.49
C VAL A 90 10.95 -3.64 -10.78
N THR A 91 9.74 -3.10 -10.78
CA THR A 91 9.46 -1.83 -10.12
C THR A 91 8.58 -2.05 -8.90
N ARG A 92 8.78 -1.20 -7.90
CA ARG A 92 7.93 -1.12 -6.73
C ARG A 92 7.07 0.13 -6.80
N LEU A 93 5.83 -0.01 -6.39
CA LEU A 93 4.86 1.09 -6.41
C LEU A 93 4.71 1.64 -5.00
N THR A 94 4.82 2.96 -4.85
CA THR A 94 4.53 3.63 -3.59
C THR A 94 3.32 4.51 -3.78
N ILE A 95 2.32 4.34 -2.92
CA ILE A 95 1.12 5.17 -2.93
C ILE A 95 1.00 5.83 -1.57
N CYS A 96 0.92 7.15 -1.59
CA CYS A 96 0.64 7.94 -0.40
C CYS A 96 -0.81 8.39 -0.45
N PHE A 97 -1.60 7.94 0.51
CA PHE A 97 -2.96 8.42 0.69
C PHE A 97 -2.99 9.41 1.82
N ARG A 98 -3.23 10.66 1.50
CA ARG A 98 -3.33 11.74 2.49
C ARG A 98 -4.79 12.09 2.68
N LEU A 99 -5.30 11.75 3.85
CA LEU A 99 -6.68 12.05 4.21
C LEU A 99 -6.87 13.55 4.34
N THR A 100 -7.84 14.07 3.63
CA THR A 100 -8.20 15.48 3.71
C THR A 100 -9.41 15.61 4.62
N LYS A 101 -9.27 16.38 5.69
CA LYS A 101 -10.40 16.65 6.56
C LYS A 101 -11.08 17.93 6.09
N ASP A 102 -12.37 17.85 5.89
CA ASP A 102 -13.15 19.03 5.57
C ASP A 102 -13.22 19.92 6.80
N LEU A 103 -12.99 21.17 6.59
CA LEU A 103 -13.07 22.16 7.66
C LEU A 103 -14.44 22.75 7.73
#